data_3322f11418b05753ed8cbe05d7aa58c3
#
_entry.id   3322f11418b05753ed8cbe05d7aa58c3
#
_cell.length_a   1.000
_cell.length_b   1.000
_cell.length_c   1.000
_cell.angle_alpha   90.00
_cell.angle_beta   90.00
_cell.angle_gamma   90.00
#
_symmetry.space_group_name_H-M   'P 1'
#
loop_
_entity.id
_entity.type
_entity.pdbx_description
1 polymer ?
#
loop_
_entity_poly.entity_id
_entity_poly.type
_entity_poly.pdbx_seq_one_letter_code
_entity_poly.pdbx_strand_id
1 'polypeptide(L)'
;MRWPLLERRHMKTKKLLRHSLFFLLLFAGGSTVLAQDTKEESTVWEQDCAKESTVNPGVGGFITSLPLDPSYAEECKEQGTVETLTYTCHSYALEAVTGESNIMLEKSVNVYLPYGYDENQEYDILYLLHGTGGFEDYWIGDSSTGKVTCNMLDNMIEAGECEPVIVVSPTYYSPTEEMGYRKMDPMELFNNEKDPYADQWPMYFWKELRNDIIPLVESTYSTYAGKDVSEAKLQKTRDHRGFAGLSRGSKTTVNSGMMHCADLFAYIGSYSGAWADVEAFKEILESEEYRNCDFKYWYNGNGTEDFSLENHEEFLNEVLEKMPDRFSLDKNVAWVVFDGGGHA
;
A
#
# COMPACT_ATOMS: atom_id res chain seq x y z
N MET A 1 22.91 18.61 35.17
CA MET A 1 21.95 18.96 34.13
C MET A 1 22.23 18.12 32.87
N ARG A 2 21.70 16.90 32.81
CA ARG A 2 21.76 16.06 31.63
C ARG A 2 20.45 15.32 31.58
N TRP A 3 19.50 15.84 30.78
CA TRP A 3 18.33 15.09 30.28
C TRP A 3 17.47 16.05 29.42
N PRO A 4 17.61 16.01 28.10
CA PRO A 4 16.46 15.89 27.20
C PRO A 4 16.73 15.09 25.90
N LEU A 5 17.96 14.57 25.68
CA LEU A 5 18.27 13.90 24.38
C LEU A 5 17.81 12.45 24.30
N LEU A 6 17.67 11.75 25.43
CA LEU A 6 17.21 10.36 25.44
C LEU A 6 15.69 10.22 25.21
N GLU A 7 14.88 11.13 25.72
CA GLU A 7 13.42 11.08 25.51
C GLU A 7 13.03 11.39 24.06
N ARG A 8 13.75 12.33 23.40
CA ARG A 8 13.48 12.63 21.99
C ARG A 8 13.88 11.49 21.04
N ARG A 9 14.94 10.74 21.35
CA ARG A 9 15.32 9.54 20.60
C ARG A 9 14.31 8.42 20.82
N HIS A 10 13.82 8.21 22.04
CA HIS A 10 12.80 7.19 22.34
C HIS A 10 11.45 7.49 21.68
N MET A 11 11.03 8.75 21.63
CA MET A 11 9.79 9.13 20.94
C MET A 11 9.90 8.96 19.42
N LYS A 12 11.03 9.32 18.81
CA LYS A 12 11.24 9.12 17.37
C LYS A 12 11.30 7.62 17.01
N THR A 13 11.96 6.81 17.82
CA THR A 13 12.06 5.37 17.63
C THR A 13 10.70 4.69 17.82
N LYS A 14 9.90 5.10 18.80
CA LYS A 14 8.54 4.58 18.98
C LYS A 14 7.61 4.96 17.83
N LYS A 15 7.72 6.17 17.28
CA LYS A 15 6.88 6.60 16.16
C LYS A 15 7.27 5.87 14.87
N LEU A 16 8.55 5.67 14.59
CA LEU A 16 9.03 4.84 13.48
C LEU A 16 8.61 3.36 13.64
N LEU A 17 8.73 2.81 14.86
CA LEU A 17 8.33 1.44 15.16
C LEU A 17 6.81 1.22 14.95
N ARG A 18 5.97 2.20 15.35
CA ARG A 18 4.52 2.15 15.11
C ARG A 18 4.16 2.13 13.62
N HIS A 19 4.81 2.96 12.79
CA HIS A 19 4.57 2.94 11.34
C HIS A 19 5.05 1.63 10.71
N SER A 20 6.20 1.09 11.13
CA SER A 20 6.69 -0.20 10.64
C SER A 20 5.76 -1.35 11.01
N LEU A 21 5.18 -1.34 12.21
CA LEU A 21 4.27 -2.37 12.67
C LEU A 21 2.95 -2.35 11.87
N PHE A 22 2.43 -1.16 11.54
CA PHE A 22 1.24 -1.01 10.73
C PHE A 22 1.40 -1.64 9.34
N PHE A 23 2.49 -1.32 8.63
CA PHE A 23 2.77 -1.92 7.33
C PHE A 23 3.11 -3.42 7.42
N LEU A 24 3.80 -3.84 8.48
CA LEU A 24 4.14 -5.24 8.72
C LEU A 24 2.89 -6.13 8.85
N LEU A 25 1.89 -5.66 9.59
CA LEU A 25 0.65 -6.41 9.83
C LEU A 25 -0.23 -6.50 8.58
N LEU A 26 -0.26 -5.45 7.74
CA LEU A 26 -0.96 -5.50 6.47
C LEU A 26 -0.35 -6.55 5.51
N PHE A 27 0.97 -6.71 5.52
CA PHE A 27 1.65 -7.72 4.73
C PHE A 27 1.32 -9.14 5.21
N ALA A 28 1.36 -9.39 6.52
CA ALA A 28 1.03 -10.70 7.08
C ALA A 28 -0.45 -11.12 6.86
N GLY A 29 -1.36 -10.15 6.77
CA GLY A 29 -2.79 -10.42 6.51
C GLY A 29 -3.08 -10.94 5.10
N GLY A 30 -2.29 -10.56 4.10
CA GLY A 30 -2.45 -11.06 2.72
C GLY A 30 -2.19 -12.56 2.60
N SER A 31 -1.23 -13.09 3.37
CA SER A 31 -0.88 -14.51 3.34
C SER A 31 -1.95 -15.44 3.96
N THR A 32 -2.79 -14.94 4.87
CA THR A 32 -3.82 -15.76 5.53
C THR A 32 -5.07 -15.96 4.68
N VAL A 33 -5.31 -15.12 3.67
CA VAL A 33 -6.50 -15.22 2.81
C VAL A 33 -6.42 -16.43 1.86
N LEU A 34 -5.21 -16.89 1.50
CA LEU A 34 -5.02 -18.09 0.66
C LEU A 34 -5.01 -19.41 1.45
N ALA A 35 -4.95 -19.37 2.78
CA ALA A 35 -4.80 -20.56 3.66
C ALA A 35 -6.13 -21.15 4.17
N GLN A 36 -7.30 -20.75 3.67
CA GLN A 36 -8.59 -21.21 4.21
C GLN A 36 -8.97 -22.66 3.90
N ASP A 37 -8.13 -23.45 3.22
CA ASP A 37 -8.54 -24.80 2.78
C ASP A 37 -7.83 -26.00 3.43
N THR A 38 -7.00 -25.87 4.47
CA THR A 38 -6.49 -27.08 5.17
C THR A 38 -6.35 -26.88 6.68
N LYS A 39 -7.05 -27.70 7.44
CA LYS A 39 -7.03 -27.77 8.91
C LYS A 39 -5.70 -28.29 9.53
N GLU A 40 -4.66 -28.51 8.75
CA GLU A 40 -3.37 -29.06 9.21
C GLU A 40 -2.22 -28.04 9.25
N GLU A 41 -2.39 -26.83 8.72
CA GLU A 41 -1.32 -25.82 8.63
C GLU A 41 -1.14 -24.93 9.87
N SER A 42 -2.06 -24.94 10.84
CA SER A 42 -1.94 -24.12 12.06
C SER A 42 -0.72 -24.45 12.93
N THR A 43 -0.14 -25.63 12.76
CA THR A 43 1.03 -26.07 13.53
C THR A 43 2.38 -25.63 12.93
N VAL A 44 2.43 -25.27 11.67
CA VAL A 44 3.64 -24.82 11.00
C VAL A 44 4.00 -23.39 11.44
N TRP A 45 3.00 -22.53 11.61
CA TRP A 45 3.18 -21.15 12.04
C TRP A 45 3.75 -21.02 13.46
N GLU A 46 3.32 -21.84 14.39
CA GLU A 46 3.81 -21.81 15.78
C GLU A 46 5.28 -22.27 15.90
N GLN A 47 5.80 -23.08 14.97
CA GLN A 47 7.17 -23.58 15.00
C GLN A 47 8.17 -22.62 14.34
N ASP A 48 7.76 -21.86 13.30
CA ASP A 48 8.63 -20.93 12.60
C ASP A 48 8.76 -19.58 13.31
N CYS A 49 7.80 -19.21 14.11
CA CYS A 49 7.80 -18.00 14.92
C CYS A 49 8.93 -17.90 15.96
N ALA A 50 9.54 -19.02 16.31
CA ALA A 50 10.59 -19.11 17.34
C ALA A 50 12.02 -19.04 16.77
N LYS A 51 12.21 -18.98 15.45
CA LYS A 51 13.53 -18.88 14.83
C LYS A 51 13.87 -17.43 14.55
N GLU A 52 14.88 -16.91 15.24
CA GLU A 52 15.53 -15.68 14.81
C GLU A 52 16.12 -15.92 13.40
N SER A 53 15.59 -15.26 12.40
CA SER A 53 16.15 -15.32 11.07
C SER A 53 17.53 -14.67 11.06
N THR A 54 18.54 -15.43 10.61
CA THR A 54 19.93 -14.96 10.52
C THR A 54 20.31 -14.51 9.12
N VAL A 55 19.36 -14.55 8.17
CA VAL A 55 19.63 -14.16 6.79
C VAL A 55 19.63 -12.63 6.69
N ASN A 56 20.75 -12.08 6.26
CA ASN A 56 20.84 -10.69 5.90
C ASN A 56 20.42 -10.53 4.43
N PRO A 57 19.38 -9.79 4.10
CA PRO A 57 18.93 -9.61 2.72
C PRO A 57 19.86 -8.74 1.86
N GLY A 58 21.07 -8.45 2.31
CA GLY A 58 22.06 -7.74 1.50
C GLY A 58 21.99 -6.22 1.57
N VAL A 59 20.83 -5.64 1.85
CA VAL A 59 20.61 -4.18 1.85
C VAL A 59 20.61 -3.58 3.26
N GLY A 60 21.18 -4.29 4.24
CA GLY A 60 21.17 -3.85 5.63
C GLY A 60 19.78 -3.88 6.28
N GLY A 61 18.81 -4.50 5.65
CA GLY A 61 17.51 -4.81 6.21
C GLY A 61 17.58 -5.93 7.24
N PHE A 62 16.48 -6.32 7.77
CA PHE A 62 16.39 -7.44 8.70
C PHE A 62 15.32 -8.41 8.22
N ILE A 63 15.52 -9.68 8.55
CA ILE A 63 14.51 -10.70 8.37
C ILE A 63 13.77 -10.83 9.69
N THR A 64 12.47 -10.90 9.59
CA THR A 64 11.63 -11.11 10.74
C THR A 64 10.72 -12.29 10.49
N SER A 65 10.55 -13.08 11.52
CA SER A 65 9.52 -14.07 11.63
C SER A 65 8.45 -13.63 12.64
N LEU A 66 8.27 -12.32 12.83
CA LEU A 66 7.21 -11.86 13.72
C LEU A 66 5.89 -12.40 13.19
N PRO A 67 5.28 -13.39 13.87
CA PRO A 67 3.97 -13.85 13.48
C PRO A 67 3.00 -12.70 13.69
N LEU A 68 2.01 -12.62 12.83
CA LEU A 68 0.79 -11.95 13.24
C LEU A 68 0.23 -12.76 14.40
N ASP A 69 -0.01 -12.12 15.54
CA ASP A 69 -0.78 -12.74 16.59
C ASP A 69 -2.15 -13.13 15.99
N PRO A 70 -2.54 -14.42 16.02
CA PRO A 70 -3.79 -14.85 15.43
C PRO A 70 -5.02 -14.07 15.93
N SER A 71 -4.95 -13.48 17.12
CA SER A 71 -6.01 -12.63 17.68
C SER A 71 -6.31 -11.40 16.82
N TYR A 72 -5.36 -10.90 16.04
CA TYR A 72 -5.62 -9.79 15.11
C TYR A 72 -6.53 -10.17 13.94
N ALA A 73 -6.64 -11.44 13.62
CA ALA A 73 -7.55 -11.91 12.57
C ALA A 73 -8.99 -12.11 13.07
N GLU A 74 -9.18 -12.17 14.39
CA GLU A 74 -10.49 -12.35 15.00
C GLU A 74 -11.27 -11.02 15.01
N GLU A 75 -12.60 -11.13 14.98
CA GLU A 75 -13.46 -9.96 15.13
C GLU A 75 -13.29 -9.33 16.52
N CYS A 76 -12.99 -8.05 16.55
CA CYS A 76 -12.98 -7.31 17.81
C CYS A 76 -14.36 -6.69 18.10
N LYS A 77 -14.50 -6.13 19.29
CA LYS A 77 -15.78 -5.57 19.72
C LYS A 77 -16.07 -4.22 19.05
N GLU A 78 -15.05 -3.44 18.81
CA GLU A 78 -15.10 -2.10 18.22
C GLU A 78 -14.73 -2.17 16.75
N GLN A 79 -15.70 -2.52 15.89
CA GLN A 79 -15.49 -2.74 14.47
C GLN A 79 -15.74 -1.49 13.66
N GLY A 80 -14.85 -1.23 12.70
CA GLY A 80 -15.07 -0.25 11.65
C GLY A 80 -16.12 -0.70 10.65
N THR A 81 -16.37 0.13 9.65
CA THR A 81 -17.34 -0.13 8.58
C THR A 81 -16.70 0.07 7.22
N VAL A 82 -17.19 -0.66 6.21
CA VAL A 82 -16.77 -0.47 4.82
C VAL A 82 -17.92 0.14 4.03
N GLU A 83 -17.63 1.23 3.34
CA GLU A 83 -18.54 1.89 2.41
C GLU A 83 -18.01 1.78 0.98
N THR A 84 -18.91 1.73 0.00
CA THR A 84 -18.58 1.72 -1.42
C THR A 84 -19.00 3.02 -2.06
N LEU A 85 -18.05 3.74 -2.66
CA LEU A 85 -18.32 4.92 -3.49
C LEU A 85 -18.24 4.54 -4.96
N THR A 86 -19.16 5.05 -5.77
CA THR A 86 -19.14 4.94 -7.23
C THR A 86 -18.75 6.26 -7.87
N TYR A 87 -18.04 6.21 -8.97
CA TYR A 87 -17.59 7.38 -9.71
C TYR A 87 -17.43 7.07 -11.20
N THR A 88 -17.45 8.13 -11.99
CA THR A 88 -17.16 8.04 -13.42
C THR A 88 -15.79 8.66 -13.67
N CYS A 89 -14.93 7.93 -14.39
CA CYS A 89 -13.58 8.38 -14.73
C CYS A 89 -13.23 8.04 -16.17
N HIS A 90 -12.13 8.59 -16.64
CA HIS A 90 -11.51 8.18 -17.89
C HIS A 90 -10.75 6.86 -17.75
N SER A 91 -10.78 6.02 -18.78
CA SER A 91 -9.80 4.93 -18.91
C SER A 91 -8.49 5.48 -19.44
N TYR A 92 -7.73 6.16 -18.58
CA TYR A 92 -6.49 6.84 -18.98
C TYR A 92 -5.48 5.91 -19.67
N ALA A 93 -5.43 4.64 -19.28
CA ALA A 93 -4.56 3.66 -19.93
C ALA A 93 -5.03 3.33 -21.35
N LEU A 94 -6.31 3.05 -21.56
CA LEU A 94 -6.83 2.76 -22.90
C LEU A 94 -6.73 3.96 -23.82
N GLU A 95 -7.08 5.15 -23.33
CA GLU A 95 -6.94 6.39 -24.13
C GLU A 95 -5.50 6.60 -24.58
N ALA A 96 -4.52 6.35 -23.69
CA ALA A 96 -3.11 6.51 -24.03
C ALA A 96 -2.61 5.49 -25.07
N VAL A 97 -3.09 4.24 -24.99
CA VAL A 97 -2.62 3.15 -25.87
C VAL A 97 -3.34 3.14 -27.20
N THR A 98 -4.65 3.39 -27.21
CA THR A 98 -5.47 3.34 -28.44
C THR A 98 -5.44 4.65 -29.23
N GLY A 99 -5.16 5.76 -28.57
CA GLY A 99 -5.28 7.11 -29.13
C GLY A 99 -6.72 7.61 -29.24
N GLU A 100 -7.68 6.83 -28.75
CA GLU A 100 -9.06 7.26 -28.58
C GLU A 100 -9.18 8.21 -27.40
N SER A 101 -10.19 9.03 -27.34
CA SER A 101 -10.43 9.96 -26.24
C SER A 101 -11.85 9.79 -25.69
N ASN A 102 -12.03 10.16 -24.42
CA ASN A 102 -13.30 10.08 -23.70
C ASN A 102 -13.83 8.63 -23.56
N ILE A 103 -12.93 7.67 -23.29
CA ILE A 103 -13.32 6.32 -22.87
C ILE A 103 -13.75 6.40 -21.41
N MET A 104 -15.04 6.62 -21.16
CA MET A 104 -15.60 6.82 -19.82
C MET A 104 -16.02 5.49 -19.21
N LEU A 105 -15.70 5.30 -17.93
CA LEU A 105 -16.03 4.12 -17.14
C LEU A 105 -16.77 4.52 -15.88
N GLU A 106 -17.68 3.64 -15.45
CA GLU A 106 -18.20 3.66 -14.09
C GLU A 106 -17.39 2.68 -13.24
N LYS A 107 -16.81 3.14 -12.16
CA LYS A 107 -15.97 2.37 -11.24
C LYS A 107 -16.43 2.56 -9.80
N SER A 108 -15.92 1.71 -8.92
CA SER A 108 -16.12 1.81 -7.49
C SER A 108 -14.80 1.79 -6.75
N VAL A 109 -14.84 2.35 -5.53
CA VAL A 109 -13.77 2.29 -4.55
C VAL A 109 -14.36 1.96 -3.20
N ASN A 110 -13.76 1.02 -2.47
CA ASN A 110 -14.18 0.68 -1.13
C ASN A 110 -13.36 1.46 -0.10
N VAL A 111 -14.03 1.90 0.95
CA VAL A 111 -13.46 2.76 2.00
C VAL A 111 -13.80 2.18 3.36
N TYR A 112 -12.77 1.79 4.12
CA TYR A 112 -12.90 1.43 5.52
C TYR A 112 -12.86 2.70 6.38
N LEU A 113 -13.84 2.84 7.25
CA LEU A 113 -13.93 3.87 8.27
C LEU A 113 -13.71 3.22 9.64
N PRO A 114 -12.81 3.73 10.48
CA PRO A 114 -12.53 3.15 11.79
C PRO A 114 -13.74 3.23 12.72
N TYR A 115 -13.79 2.36 13.72
CA TYR A 115 -14.84 2.41 14.75
C TYR A 115 -14.94 3.83 15.35
N GLY A 116 -16.17 4.30 15.51
CA GLY A 116 -16.41 5.63 16.05
C GLY A 116 -15.98 6.79 15.14
N TYR A 117 -15.88 6.55 13.82
CA TYR A 117 -15.61 7.62 12.85
C TYR A 117 -16.52 8.82 13.10
N ASP A 118 -15.92 10.01 13.21
CA ASP A 118 -16.61 11.28 13.48
C ASP A 118 -16.19 12.31 12.41
N GLU A 119 -17.15 12.86 11.70
CA GLU A 119 -16.90 13.90 10.68
C GLU A 119 -16.27 15.18 11.22
N ASN A 120 -16.25 15.38 12.54
CA ASN A 120 -15.62 16.53 13.18
C ASN A 120 -14.15 16.28 13.57
N GLN A 121 -13.61 15.10 13.30
CA GLN A 121 -12.21 14.75 13.49
C GLN A 121 -11.47 14.66 12.16
N GLU A 122 -10.16 14.85 12.17
CA GLU A 122 -9.31 14.68 11.00
C GLU A 122 -8.60 13.33 11.10
N TYR A 123 -8.60 12.55 10.01
CA TYR A 123 -8.00 11.22 9.95
C TYR A 123 -6.86 11.18 8.94
N ASP A 124 -5.81 10.43 9.27
CA ASP A 124 -4.85 9.97 8.29
C ASP A 124 -5.54 9.01 7.31
N ILE A 125 -5.02 8.93 6.07
CA ILE A 125 -5.62 8.11 5.03
C ILE A 125 -4.56 7.26 4.31
N LEU A 126 -4.89 5.98 4.10
CA LEU A 126 -4.08 5.02 3.37
C LEU A 126 -4.83 4.51 2.14
N TYR A 127 -4.24 4.69 0.97
CA TYR A 127 -4.69 4.06 -0.27
C TYR A 127 -3.94 2.72 -0.43
N LEU A 128 -4.67 1.61 -0.57
CA LEU A 128 -4.12 0.25 -0.53
C LEU A 128 -4.52 -0.55 -1.78
N LEU A 129 -3.54 -0.83 -2.64
CA LEU A 129 -3.74 -1.50 -3.91
C LEU A 129 -3.54 -3.01 -3.83
N HIS A 130 -4.42 -3.72 -4.52
CA HIS A 130 -4.34 -5.17 -4.75
C HIS A 130 -3.21 -5.57 -5.71
N GLY A 131 -2.86 -6.86 -5.72
CA GLY A 131 -2.02 -7.49 -6.72
C GLY A 131 -2.74 -7.81 -8.02
N THR A 132 -2.06 -8.53 -8.92
CA THR A 132 -2.67 -9.01 -10.17
C THR A 132 -3.90 -9.89 -9.89
N GLY A 133 -4.99 -9.66 -10.60
CA GLY A 133 -6.23 -10.42 -10.46
C GLY A 133 -7.14 -10.01 -9.28
N GLY A 134 -6.68 -9.09 -8.42
CA GLY A 134 -7.52 -8.46 -7.40
C GLY A 134 -8.33 -7.28 -7.97
N PHE A 135 -9.24 -6.77 -7.17
CA PHE A 135 -10.04 -5.58 -7.44
C PHE A 135 -10.21 -4.76 -6.15
N GLU A 136 -11.11 -3.79 -6.14
CA GLU A 136 -11.33 -2.89 -4.99
C GLU A 136 -11.81 -3.59 -3.71
N ASP A 137 -12.31 -4.81 -3.81
CA ASP A 137 -12.74 -5.63 -2.68
C ASP A 137 -11.65 -6.55 -2.11
N TYR A 138 -10.45 -6.52 -2.69
CA TYR A 138 -9.38 -7.46 -2.34
C TYR A 138 -8.96 -7.36 -0.87
N TRP A 139 -8.68 -6.16 -0.38
CA TRP A 139 -8.13 -5.94 0.96
C TRP A 139 -9.19 -5.86 2.06
N ILE A 140 -10.20 -5.04 1.85
CA ILE A 140 -11.16 -4.68 2.90
C ILE A 140 -12.57 -5.21 2.65
N GLY A 141 -12.80 -5.93 1.52
CA GLY A 141 -14.15 -6.33 1.12
C GLY A 141 -14.96 -5.16 0.60
N ASP A 142 -16.27 -5.28 0.71
CA ASP A 142 -17.25 -4.25 0.36
C ASP A 142 -18.24 -4.04 1.53
N SER A 143 -19.25 -3.22 1.33
CA SER A 143 -20.29 -2.95 2.33
C SER A 143 -21.09 -4.18 2.79
N SER A 144 -20.97 -5.32 2.12
CA SER A 144 -21.68 -6.57 2.43
C SER A 144 -20.77 -7.70 2.93
N THR A 145 -19.45 -7.60 2.68
CA THR A 145 -18.48 -8.66 3.00
C THR A 145 -17.25 -8.05 3.68
N GLY A 146 -17.02 -8.42 4.94
CA GLY A 146 -15.79 -8.05 5.63
C GLY A 146 -14.59 -8.90 5.20
N LYS A 147 -13.40 -8.44 5.52
CA LYS A 147 -12.13 -9.14 5.32
C LYS A 147 -11.30 -9.15 6.60
N VAL A 148 -10.39 -10.10 6.70
CA VAL A 148 -9.44 -10.20 7.83
C VAL A 148 -8.65 -8.90 8.04
N THR A 149 -8.35 -8.18 6.96
CA THR A 149 -7.66 -6.87 7.05
C THR A 149 -8.45 -5.85 7.88
N CYS A 150 -9.79 -5.87 7.83
CA CYS A 150 -10.61 -5.00 8.69
C CYS A 150 -10.45 -5.40 10.16
N ASN A 151 -10.52 -6.70 10.48
CA ASN A 151 -10.29 -7.18 11.84
C ASN A 151 -8.92 -6.78 12.37
N MET A 152 -7.88 -6.87 11.51
CA MET A 152 -6.53 -6.44 11.87
C MET A 152 -6.47 -4.96 12.18
N LEU A 153 -7.06 -4.11 11.35
CA LEU A 153 -7.12 -2.67 11.57
C LEU A 153 -7.85 -2.35 12.88
N ASP A 154 -9.00 -2.97 13.09
CA ASP A 154 -9.82 -2.77 14.29
C ASP A 154 -9.04 -3.16 15.56
N ASN A 155 -8.43 -4.35 15.58
CA ASN A 155 -7.63 -4.82 16.71
C ASN A 155 -6.40 -3.96 16.98
N MET A 156 -5.70 -3.49 15.94
CA MET A 156 -4.55 -2.60 16.10
C MET A 156 -4.95 -1.23 16.65
N ILE A 157 -6.08 -0.70 16.21
CA ILE A 157 -6.63 0.57 16.71
C ILE A 157 -7.06 0.41 18.16
N GLU A 158 -7.80 -0.67 18.51
CA GLU A 158 -8.22 -0.96 19.88
C GLU A 158 -7.03 -1.15 20.83
N ALA A 159 -5.95 -1.81 20.36
CA ALA A 159 -4.71 -1.98 21.12
C ALA A 159 -3.88 -0.68 21.23
N GLY A 160 -4.23 0.38 20.54
CA GLY A 160 -3.47 1.65 20.49
C GLY A 160 -2.12 1.53 19.77
N GLU A 161 -1.96 0.54 18.90
CA GLU A 161 -0.77 0.34 18.06
C GLU A 161 -0.84 1.16 16.79
N CYS A 162 -2.05 1.47 16.34
CA CYS A 162 -2.34 2.35 15.21
C CYS A 162 -3.34 3.42 15.65
N GLU A 163 -3.13 4.65 15.21
CA GLU A 163 -4.16 5.68 15.32
C GLU A 163 -5.32 5.34 14.36
N PRO A 164 -6.57 5.75 14.66
CA PRO A 164 -7.68 5.58 13.74
C PRO A 164 -7.34 6.13 12.35
N VAL A 165 -7.52 5.32 11.32
CA VAL A 165 -7.12 5.61 9.94
C VAL A 165 -8.23 5.24 8.96
N ILE A 166 -8.41 6.05 7.93
CA ILE A 166 -9.27 5.71 6.78
C ILE A 166 -8.44 4.87 5.80
N VAL A 167 -8.96 3.72 5.35
CA VAL A 167 -8.28 2.90 4.34
C VAL A 167 -9.14 2.83 3.08
N VAL A 168 -8.54 3.15 1.95
CA VAL A 168 -9.17 3.20 0.63
C VAL A 168 -8.61 2.07 -0.22
N SER A 169 -9.46 1.22 -0.75
CA SER A 169 -9.08 0.13 -1.64
C SER A 169 -9.61 0.39 -3.05
N PRO A 170 -8.81 1.02 -3.93
CA PRO A 170 -9.15 1.20 -5.33
C PRO A 170 -8.66 0.03 -6.18
N THR A 171 -9.03 0.03 -7.47
CA THR A 171 -8.42 -0.84 -8.48
C THR A 171 -7.73 -0.04 -9.58
N TYR A 172 -6.51 -0.42 -9.94
CA TYR A 172 -5.79 0.18 -11.07
C TYR A 172 -6.30 -0.29 -12.42
N TYR A 173 -7.08 -1.37 -12.46
CA TYR A 173 -7.73 -1.81 -13.69
C TYR A 173 -8.80 -0.80 -14.13
N SER A 174 -8.74 -0.40 -15.38
CA SER A 174 -9.73 0.47 -16.02
C SER A 174 -10.15 -0.04 -17.42
N PRO A 175 -10.52 -1.34 -17.53
CA PRO A 175 -11.00 -1.95 -18.77
C PRO A 175 -12.44 -1.53 -19.06
N THR A 176 -12.86 -1.58 -20.32
CA THR A 176 -14.28 -1.51 -20.66
C THR A 176 -15.00 -2.79 -20.19
N GLU A 177 -16.32 -2.73 -20.04
CA GLU A 177 -17.11 -3.89 -19.58
C GLU A 177 -16.99 -5.07 -20.53
N GLU A 178 -16.91 -4.80 -21.86
CA GLU A 178 -16.77 -5.84 -22.88
C GLU A 178 -15.46 -6.62 -22.76
N MET A 179 -14.43 -6.06 -22.19
CA MET A 179 -13.14 -6.74 -21.95
C MET A 179 -13.25 -7.83 -20.87
N GLY A 180 -14.28 -7.79 -20.03
CA GLY A 180 -14.66 -8.90 -19.15
C GLY A 180 -13.69 -9.21 -18.00
N TYR A 181 -12.81 -8.28 -17.60
CA TYR A 181 -11.74 -8.50 -16.60
C TYR A 181 -12.22 -9.12 -15.29
N ARG A 182 -13.38 -8.70 -14.77
CA ARG A 182 -13.94 -9.26 -13.53
C ARG A 182 -14.37 -10.74 -13.62
N LYS A 183 -14.42 -11.29 -14.83
CA LYS A 183 -14.81 -12.69 -15.11
C LYS A 183 -13.62 -13.55 -15.50
N MET A 184 -12.43 -12.94 -15.63
CA MET A 184 -11.21 -13.68 -15.95
C MET A 184 -10.67 -14.36 -14.70
N ASP A 185 -10.08 -15.52 -14.87
CA ASP A 185 -9.30 -16.15 -13.83
C ASP A 185 -8.09 -15.26 -13.49
N PRO A 186 -7.75 -15.05 -12.21
CA PRO A 186 -6.58 -14.26 -11.81
C PRO A 186 -5.28 -14.70 -12.50
N MET A 187 -5.10 -16.00 -12.75
CA MET A 187 -3.93 -16.53 -13.45
C MET A 187 -3.91 -16.16 -14.95
N GLU A 188 -5.07 -15.94 -15.56
CA GLU A 188 -5.15 -15.45 -16.93
C GLU A 188 -4.67 -14.00 -17.02
N LEU A 189 -5.00 -13.18 -16.03
CA LEU A 189 -4.52 -11.80 -15.92
C LEU A 189 -3.02 -11.73 -15.56
N PHE A 190 -2.52 -12.73 -14.84
CA PHE A 190 -1.10 -12.82 -14.49
C PHE A 190 -0.21 -13.12 -15.70
N ASN A 191 -0.66 -13.98 -16.60
CA ASN A 191 0.15 -14.48 -17.73
C ASN A 191 0.30 -13.52 -18.91
N ASN A 192 -0.15 -12.29 -18.82
CA ASN A 192 -0.07 -11.24 -19.86
C ASN A 192 -0.56 -11.62 -21.26
N GLU A 193 -0.77 -12.91 -21.55
CA GLU A 193 -1.25 -13.39 -22.86
C GLU A 193 -2.66 -12.94 -23.17
N LYS A 194 -3.47 -12.77 -22.11
CA LYS A 194 -4.86 -12.32 -22.20
C LYS A 194 -5.07 -10.86 -21.79
N ASP A 195 -4.05 -10.26 -21.18
CA ASP A 195 -4.04 -8.86 -20.80
C ASP A 195 -2.96 -8.09 -21.56
N PRO A 196 -3.23 -7.62 -22.79
CA PRO A 196 -2.25 -6.86 -23.56
C PRO A 196 -1.93 -5.50 -22.95
N TYR A 197 -2.69 -5.06 -21.95
CA TYR A 197 -2.53 -3.77 -21.25
C TYR A 197 -1.95 -3.91 -19.84
N ALA A 198 -1.48 -5.12 -19.48
CA ALA A 198 -1.03 -5.43 -18.12
C ALA A 198 -0.06 -4.41 -17.52
N ASP A 199 0.89 -3.91 -18.33
CA ASP A 199 1.86 -2.92 -17.89
C ASP A 199 1.33 -1.48 -17.94
N GLN A 200 0.30 -1.22 -18.73
CA GLN A 200 -0.27 0.11 -18.88
C GLN A 200 -1.18 0.50 -17.73
N TRP A 201 -1.93 -0.45 -17.12
CA TRP A 201 -2.78 -0.16 -15.98
C TRP A 201 -2.01 0.55 -14.85
N PRO A 202 -0.90 0.01 -14.33
CA PRO A 202 -0.08 0.66 -13.32
C PRO A 202 0.52 1.99 -13.77
N MET A 203 0.91 2.10 -15.04
CA MET A 203 1.61 3.29 -15.55
C MET A 203 0.73 4.53 -15.65
N TYR A 204 -0.57 4.35 -15.89
CA TYR A 204 -1.49 5.48 -16.06
C TYR A 204 -2.42 5.70 -14.87
N PHE A 205 -2.41 4.82 -13.88
CA PHE A 205 -3.28 4.89 -12.71
C PHE A 205 -3.14 6.20 -11.91
N TRP A 206 -1.96 6.82 -11.91
CA TRP A 206 -1.73 8.09 -11.23
C TRP A 206 -2.69 9.21 -11.65
N LYS A 207 -3.15 9.19 -12.92
CA LYS A 207 -4.10 10.19 -13.42
C LYS A 207 -5.47 10.02 -12.75
N GLU A 208 -5.94 8.78 -12.68
CA GLU A 208 -7.19 8.45 -12.00
C GLU A 208 -7.09 8.71 -10.49
N LEU A 209 -5.97 8.30 -9.88
CA LEU A 209 -5.72 8.53 -8.46
C LEU A 209 -5.78 10.03 -8.12
N ARG A 210 -5.10 10.85 -8.90
CA ARG A 210 -5.00 12.30 -8.69
C ARG A 210 -6.26 13.06 -9.03
N ASN A 211 -6.92 12.71 -10.14
CA ASN A 211 -8.01 13.51 -10.69
C ASN A 211 -9.39 13.06 -10.21
N ASP A 212 -9.53 11.79 -9.89
CA ASP A 212 -10.84 11.19 -9.61
C ASP A 212 -10.93 10.64 -8.18
N ILE A 213 -10.04 9.71 -7.77
CA ILE A 213 -10.17 8.96 -6.52
C ILE A 213 -9.89 9.84 -5.30
N ILE A 214 -8.73 10.51 -5.24
CA ILE A 214 -8.38 11.37 -4.09
C ILE A 214 -9.41 12.48 -3.89
N PRO A 215 -9.79 13.24 -4.93
CA PRO A 215 -10.84 14.25 -4.78
C PRO A 215 -12.18 13.69 -4.32
N LEU A 216 -12.62 12.55 -4.86
CA LEU A 216 -13.87 11.90 -4.44
C LEU A 216 -13.85 11.54 -2.95
N VAL A 217 -12.85 10.79 -2.53
CA VAL A 217 -12.76 10.24 -1.18
C VAL A 217 -12.57 11.36 -0.15
N GLU A 218 -11.63 12.27 -0.40
CA GLU A 218 -11.29 13.30 0.58
C GLU A 218 -12.24 14.50 0.60
N SER A 219 -13.14 14.63 -0.39
CA SER A 219 -14.29 15.51 -0.28
C SER A 219 -15.47 14.87 0.46
N THR A 220 -15.53 13.54 0.48
CA THR A 220 -16.61 12.79 1.15
C THR A 220 -16.32 12.63 2.64
N TYR A 221 -15.11 12.18 2.99
CA TYR A 221 -14.75 11.88 4.37
C TYR A 221 -13.84 12.94 5.00
N SER A 222 -13.84 12.99 6.32
CA SER A 222 -13.03 13.94 7.08
C SER A 222 -11.59 13.45 7.20
N THR A 223 -10.74 13.94 6.31
CA THR A 223 -9.29 13.78 6.38
C THR A 223 -8.64 15.12 6.75
N TYR A 224 -7.32 15.16 6.90
CA TYR A 224 -6.59 16.42 7.09
C TYR A 224 -6.76 17.42 5.93
N ALA A 225 -7.31 16.99 4.78
CA ALA A 225 -7.74 17.88 3.71
C ALA A 225 -8.95 18.74 4.12
N GLY A 226 -9.76 18.30 5.08
CA GLY A 226 -10.90 19.05 5.59
C GLY A 226 -11.96 19.25 4.51
N LYS A 227 -12.13 18.25 3.62
CA LYS A 227 -13.02 18.29 2.43
C LYS A 227 -12.64 19.35 1.37
N ASP A 228 -11.52 20.06 1.54
CA ASP A 228 -10.93 20.94 0.52
C ASP A 228 -9.94 20.12 -0.34
N VAL A 229 -10.37 19.74 -1.52
CA VAL A 229 -9.61 18.93 -2.48
C VAL A 229 -8.89 19.76 -3.54
N SER A 230 -8.70 21.06 -3.28
CA SER A 230 -7.81 21.87 -4.10
C SER A 230 -6.39 21.30 -4.08
N GLU A 231 -5.70 21.33 -5.19
CA GLU A 231 -4.34 20.80 -5.33
C GLU A 231 -3.41 21.34 -4.24
N ALA A 232 -3.45 22.63 -3.98
CA ALA A 232 -2.64 23.28 -2.94
C ALA A 232 -2.93 22.74 -1.51
N LYS A 233 -4.19 22.41 -1.21
CA LYS A 233 -4.55 21.83 0.08
C LYS A 233 -4.10 20.36 0.16
N LEU A 234 -4.32 19.58 -0.90
CA LEU A 234 -3.87 18.18 -0.96
C LEU A 234 -2.35 18.06 -0.82
N GLN A 235 -1.58 18.92 -1.49
CA GLN A 235 -0.12 18.98 -1.33
C GLN A 235 0.29 19.37 0.08
N LYS A 236 -0.37 20.34 0.68
CA LYS A 236 -0.09 20.78 2.06
C LYS A 236 -0.33 19.68 3.09
N THR A 237 -1.27 18.78 2.83
CA THR A 237 -1.66 17.68 3.73
C THR A 237 -1.07 16.33 3.34
N ARG A 238 -0.08 16.30 2.44
CA ARG A 238 0.58 15.07 1.99
C ARG A 238 1.14 14.21 3.12
N ASP A 239 1.51 14.84 4.22
CA ASP A 239 2.09 14.19 5.41
C ASP A 239 1.10 13.31 6.19
N HIS A 240 -0.15 13.35 5.79
CA HIS A 240 -1.26 12.55 6.34
C HIS A 240 -1.78 11.53 5.34
N ARG A 241 -1.02 11.29 4.25
CA ARG A 241 -1.47 10.40 3.17
C ARG A 241 -0.42 9.33 2.87
N GLY A 242 -0.86 8.07 2.90
CA GLY A 242 -0.08 6.89 2.53
C GLY A 242 -0.60 6.21 1.28
N PHE A 243 0.30 5.55 0.55
CA PHE A 243 -0.03 4.72 -0.59
C PHE A 243 0.76 3.41 -0.54
N ALA A 244 0.07 2.28 -0.54
CA ALA A 244 0.68 0.97 -0.44
C ALA A 244 0.06 -0.01 -1.43
N GLY A 245 0.77 -1.09 -1.73
CA GLY A 245 0.25 -2.11 -2.64
C GLY A 245 1.07 -3.38 -2.68
N LEU A 246 0.43 -4.44 -3.17
CA LEU A 246 0.98 -5.78 -3.31
C LEU A 246 1.32 -6.09 -4.78
N SER A 247 2.49 -6.69 -5.05
CA SER A 247 2.82 -7.22 -6.38
C SER A 247 2.73 -6.14 -7.47
N ARG A 248 1.86 -6.29 -8.46
CA ARG A 248 1.59 -5.24 -9.46
C ARG A 248 1.09 -3.94 -8.81
N GLY A 249 0.34 -4.03 -7.70
CA GLY A 249 -0.02 -2.86 -6.90
C GLY A 249 1.20 -2.19 -6.27
N SER A 250 2.21 -2.95 -5.82
CA SER A 250 3.47 -2.41 -5.35
C SER A 250 4.25 -1.68 -6.46
N LYS A 251 4.34 -2.28 -7.66
CA LYS A 251 4.87 -1.57 -8.84
C LYS A 251 4.10 -0.27 -9.10
N THR A 252 2.78 -0.28 -8.88
CA THR A 252 1.94 0.90 -9.03
C THR A 252 2.24 1.96 -7.97
N THR A 253 2.58 1.59 -6.72
CA THR A 253 2.94 2.57 -5.70
C THR A 253 4.22 3.32 -6.07
N VAL A 254 5.20 2.64 -6.67
CA VAL A 254 6.41 3.29 -7.18
C VAL A 254 6.08 4.20 -8.37
N ASN A 255 5.43 3.67 -9.41
CA ASN A 255 5.14 4.43 -10.63
C ASN A 255 4.13 5.55 -10.38
N SER A 256 3.00 5.27 -9.77
CA SER A 256 1.95 6.28 -9.57
C SER A 256 2.18 7.13 -8.32
N GLY A 257 2.54 6.50 -7.19
CA GLY A 257 2.72 7.20 -5.92
C GLY A 257 4.00 8.02 -5.87
N MET A 258 5.14 7.39 -6.17
CA MET A 258 6.44 8.06 -6.02
C MET A 258 6.82 8.90 -7.23
N MET A 259 6.60 8.39 -8.47
CA MET A 259 7.06 9.11 -9.66
C MET A 259 6.08 10.17 -10.17
N HIS A 260 4.79 10.07 -9.85
CA HIS A 260 3.77 10.99 -10.39
C HIS A 260 2.89 11.68 -9.35
N CYS A 261 2.96 11.27 -8.09
CA CYS A 261 2.19 11.85 -6.99
C CYS A 261 3.05 12.04 -5.72
N ALA A 262 4.36 12.26 -5.85
CA ALA A 262 5.25 12.50 -4.71
C ALA A 262 4.83 13.73 -3.88
N ASP A 263 4.16 14.68 -4.50
CA ASP A 263 3.58 15.86 -3.87
C ASP A 263 2.30 15.57 -3.08
N LEU A 264 1.70 14.38 -3.24
CA LEU A 264 0.49 13.99 -2.55
C LEU A 264 0.70 12.93 -1.46
N PHE A 265 1.77 12.13 -1.52
CA PHE A 265 2.03 11.03 -0.60
C PHE A 265 3.36 11.20 0.13
N ALA A 266 3.34 11.04 1.46
CA ALA A 266 4.54 11.06 2.29
C ALA A 266 4.97 9.67 2.78
N TYR A 267 4.07 8.68 2.74
CA TYR A 267 4.29 7.32 3.18
C TYR A 267 4.00 6.35 2.06
N ILE A 268 4.95 5.44 1.82
CA ILE A 268 4.84 4.43 0.76
C ILE A 268 5.03 3.04 1.36
N GLY A 269 4.23 2.07 0.88
CA GLY A 269 4.37 0.66 1.21
C GLY A 269 4.46 -0.19 -0.07
N SER A 270 5.52 -0.97 -0.19
CA SER A 270 5.78 -1.85 -1.33
C SER A 270 5.88 -3.29 -0.85
N TYR A 271 4.92 -4.14 -1.23
CA TYR A 271 4.86 -5.54 -0.81
C TYR A 271 5.02 -6.47 -1.99
N SER A 272 5.84 -7.51 -1.83
CA SER A 272 6.06 -8.55 -2.85
C SER A 272 6.40 -7.98 -4.23
N GLY A 273 7.38 -7.10 -4.28
CA GLY A 273 7.92 -6.50 -5.50
C GLY A 273 7.80 -4.97 -5.54
N ALA A 274 8.87 -4.33 -5.92
CA ALA A 274 8.92 -2.94 -6.33
C ALA A 274 9.88 -2.84 -7.52
N TRP A 275 9.52 -2.05 -8.52
CA TRP A 275 10.38 -1.89 -9.69
C TRP A 275 10.05 -0.63 -10.48
N ALA A 276 11.10 0.06 -10.89
CA ALA A 276 11.08 1.10 -11.91
C ALA A 276 12.47 1.16 -12.57
N ASP A 277 12.58 1.85 -13.69
CA ASP A 277 13.88 2.29 -14.18
C ASP A 277 14.46 3.30 -13.20
N VAL A 278 15.60 2.97 -12.58
CA VAL A 278 16.17 3.77 -11.48
C VAL A 278 16.66 5.13 -11.95
N GLU A 279 17.16 5.25 -13.18
CA GLU A 279 17.59 6.54 -13.72
C GLU A 279 16.38 7.45 -13.97
N ALA A 280 15.31 6.91 -14.56
CA ALA A 280 14.07 7.66 -14.73
C ALA A 280 13.43 8.02 -13.38
N PHE A 281 13.44 7.10 -12.43
CA PHE A 281 12.96 7.33 -11.05
C PHE A 281 13.72 8.50 -10.40
N LYS A 282 15.05 8.48 -10.49
CA LYS A 282 15.90 9.53 -9.97
C LYS A 282 15.64 10.87 -10.66
N GLU A 283 15.64 10.91 -11.99
CA GLU A 283 15.40 12.13 -12.77
C GLU A 283 14.07 12.78 -12.38
N ILE A 284 13.01 12.00 -12.26
CA ILE A 284 11.69 12.49 -11.87
C ILE A 284 11.70 13.05 -10.45
N LEU A 285 12.27 12.33 -9.50
CA LEU A 285 12.27 12.77 -8.10
C LEU A 285 13.22 13.96 -7.84
N GLU A 286 14.25 14.16 -8.67
CA GLU A 286 15.14 15.32 -8.63
C GLU A 286 14.62 16.50 -9.45
N SER A 287 13.51 16.33 -10.15
CA SER A 287 12.86 17.38 -10.94
C SER A 287 12.46 18.59 -10.08
N GLU A 288 12.22 19.72 -10.73
CA GLU A 288 11.77 20.93 -10.04
C GLU A 288 10.46 20.72 -9.28
N GLU A 289 9.62 19.82 -9.77
CA GLU A 289 8.32 19.48 -9.19
C GLU A 289 8.44 18.69 -7.89
N TYR A 290 9.34 17.69 -7.83
CA TYR A 290 9.37 16.71 -6.73
C TYR A 290 10.63 16.74 -5.85
N ARG A 291 11.65 17.53 -6.19
CA ARG A 291 12.90 17.59 -5.40
C ARG A 291 12.72 17.97 -3.92
N ASN A 292 11.63 18.65 -3.58
CA ASN A 292 11.31 19.05 -2.20
C ASN A 292 10.25 18.14 -1.54
N CYS A 293 9.83 17.06 -2.23
CA CYS A 293 8.82 16.12 -1.74
C CYS A 293 9.48 14.90 -1.11
N ASP A 294 10.15 15.06 0.03
CA ASP A 294 10.80 13.96 0.73
C ASP A 294 9.78 12.98 1.31
N PHE A 295 9.99 11.68 1.08
CA PHE A 295 9.19 10.63 1.72
C PHE A 295 9.57 10.50 3.19
N LYS A 296 8.56 10.49 4.05
CA LYS A 296 8.77 10.29 5.49
C LYS A 296 9.09 8.86 5.83
N TYR A 297 8.49 7.93 5.08
CA TYR A 297 8.72 6.52 5.27
C TYR A 297 8.38 5.73 4.01
N TRP A 298 9.26 4.84 3.63
CA TRP A 298 9.06 3.85 2.59
C TRP A 298 9.29 2.46 3.15
N TYR A 299 8.22 1.72 3.37
CA TYR A 299 8.25 0.34 3.79
C TYR A 299 8.36 -0.58 2.59
N ASN A 300 9.29 -1.53 2.64
CA ASN A 300 9.45 -2.57 1.64
C ASN A 300 9.39 -3.92 2.34
N GLY A 301 8.48 -4.80 1.90
CA GLY A 301 8.30 -6.13 2.46
C GLY A 301 8.30 -7.20 1.38
N ASN A 302 8.99 -8.33 1.63
CA ASN A 302 9.02 -9.46 0.70
C ASN A 302 9.21 -10.77 1.46
N GLY A 303 8.86 -11.90 0.84
CA GLY A 303 9.14 -13.22 1.38
C GLY A 303 10.43 -13.82 0.85
N THR A 304 11.08 -14.73 1.60
CA THR A 304 12.30 -15.44 1.14
C THR A 304 12.01 -16.42 0.00
N GLU A 305 10.76 -16.88 -0.14
CA GLU A 305 10.31 -17.78 -1.20
C GLU A 305 9.51 -17.05 -2.31
N ASP A 306 9.51 -15.73 -2.27
CA ASP A 306 8.84 -14.90 -3.26
C ASP A 306 9.67 -14.73 -4.52
N PHE A 307 9.10 -15.03 -5.68
CA PHE A 307 9.78 -14.90 -6.98
C PHE A 307 10.17 -13.43 -7.30
N SER A 308 9.57 -12.46 -6.65
CA SER A 308 9.87 -11.04 -6.86
C SER A 308 10.99 -10.51 -5.95
N LEU A 309 11.50 -11.33 -5.02
CA LEU A 309 12.48 -10.91 -4.02
C LEU A 309 13.73 -10.29 -4.66
N GLU A 310 14.36 -11.01 -5.60
CA GLU A 310 15.59 -10.57 -6.24
C GLU A 310 15.43 -9.21 -6.93
N ASN A 311 14.41 -9.07 -7.75
CA ASN A 311 14.14 -7.81 -8.47
C ASN A 311 13.80 -6.65 -7.51
N HIS A 312 13.08 -6.92 -6.41
CA HIS A 312 12.75 -5.91 -5.42
C HIS A 312 14.00 -5.43 -4.67
N GLU A 313 14.84 -6.39 -4.25
CA GLU A 313 16.10 -6.10 -3.57
C GLU A 313 17.07 -5.33 -4.47
N GLU A 314 17.21 -5.73 -5.74
CA GLU A 314 18.05 -5.05 -6.72
C GLU A 314 17.61 -3.60 -6.92
N PHE A 315 16.32 -3.37 -7.17
CA PHE A 315 15.77 -2.02 -7.31
C PHE A 315 16.02 -1.16 -6.08
N LEU A 316 15.75 -1.69 -4.88
CA LEU A 316 15.95 -0.96 -3.64
C LEU A 316 17.43 -0.63 -3.40
N ASN A 317 18.34 -1.58 -3.64
CA ASN A 317 19.78 -1.38 -3.53
C ASN A 317 20.26 -0.25 -4.43
N GLU A 318 19.84 -0.26 -5.69
CA GLU A 318 20.22 0.80 -6.62
C GLU A 318 19.69 2.18 -6.20
N VAL A 319 18.47 2.25 -5.70
CA VAL A 319 17.91 3.52 -5.20
C VAL A 319 18.69 4.02 -3.98
N LEU A 320 19.02 3.15 -3.03
CA LEU A 320 19.81 3.51 -1.85
C LEU A 320 21.24 3.96 -2.22
N GLU A 321 21.85 3.33 -3.23
CA GLU A 321 23.17 3.72 -3.73
C GLU A 321 23.15 5.06 -4.48
N LYS A 322 22.16 5.26 -5.37
CA LYS A 322 22.11 6.43 -6.25
C LYS A 322 21.47 7.67 -5.63
N MET A 323 20.69 7.50 -4.56
CA MET A 323 19.94 8.57 -3.89
C MET A 323 20.10 8.54 -2.34
N PRO A 324 21.32 8.43 -1.78
CA PRO A 324 21.55 8.21 -0.35
C PRO A 324 21.11 9.39 0.52
N ASP A 325 21.09 10.59 -0.03
CA ASP A 325 20.61 11.79 0.67
C ASP A 325 19.10 11.77 0.89
N ARG A 326 18.38 11.07 0.01
CA ARG A 326 16.94 11.00 -0.02
C ARG A 326 16.36 9.74 0.63
N PHE A 327 17.03 8.60 0.45
CA PHE A 327 16.62 7.30 0.95
C PHE A 327 17.72 6.62 1.76
N SER A 328 17.39 6.18 2.96
CA SER A 328 18.33 5.49 3.84
C SER A 328 17.60 4.54 4.78
N LEU A 329 18.13 3.33 4.98
CA LEU A 329 17.62 2.35 5.93
C LEU A 329 17.63 2.87 7.38
N ASP A 330 18.55 3.75 7.71
CA ASP A 330 18.65 4.35 9.05
C ASP A 330 17.67 5.51 9.28
N LYS A 331 17.01 5.99 8.23
CA LYS A 331 16.22 7.22 8.28
C LYS A 331 14.75 7.03 7.92
N ASN A 332 14.49 6.60 6.71
CA ASN A 332 13.13 6.62 6.16
C ASN A 332 12.78 5.42 5.27
N VAL A 333 13.65 4.43 5.18
CA VAL A 333 13.41 3.19 4.42
C VAL A 333 13.45 2.01 5.38
N ALA A 334 12.50 1.10 5.25
CA ALA A 334 12.57 -0.23 5.83
C ALA A 334 12.67 -1.28 4.72
N TRP A 335 13.50 -2.30 4.93
CA TRP A 335 13.54 -3.52 4.15
C TRP A 335 13.31 -4.70 5.07
N VAL A 336 12.18 -5.38 4.92
CA VAL A 336 11.76 -6.48 5.79
C VAL A 336 11.53 -7.71 4.92
N VAL A 337 12.20 -8.81 5.26
CA VAL A 337 12.05 -10.07 4.56
C VAL A 337 11.48 -11.11 5.52
N PHE A 338 10.43 -11.79 5.10
CA PHE A 338 9.73 -12.81 5.88
C PHE A 338 10.27 -14.18 5.51
N ASP A 339 10.85 -14.88 6.48
CA ASP A 339 11.41 -16.21 6.29
C ASP A 339 10.29 -17.22 5.99
N GLY A 340 10.43 -17.98 4.89
CA GLY A 340 9.41 -18.90 4.39
C GLY A 340 8.22 -18.22 3.70
N GLY A 341 8.17 -16.89 3.65
CA GLY A 341 7.10 -16.16 2.98
C GLY A 341 7.17 -16.33 1.46
N GLY A 342 6.03 -16.64 0.85
CA GLY A 342 5.85 -16.68 -0.60
C GLY A 342 5.39 -15.33 -1.17
N HIS A 343 4.94 -15.37 -2.43
CA HIS A 343 4.32 -14.22 -3.08
C HIS A 343 2.87 -14.08 -2.60
N ALA A 344 2.61 -13.09 -1.79
CA ALA A 344 1.29 -12.88 -1.18
C ALA A 344 0.70 -11.52 -1.57
#